data_f040866a68c405f456bfccea0a3d266b
#
_entry.id   f040866a68c405f456bfccea0a3d266b
#
_cell.length_a   1.000
_cell.length_b   1.000
_cell.length_c   1.000
_cell.angle_alpha   90.00
_cell.angle_beta   90.00
_cell.angle_gamma   90.00
#
_symmetry.space_group_name_H-M   'P 1'
#
loop_
_entity.id
_entity.type
_entity.pdbx_description
1 polymer ?
#
loop_
_entity_poly.entity_id
_entity_poly.type
_entity_poly.pdbx_seq_one_letter_code
_entity_poly.pdbx_strand_id
1 'polypeptide(L)'
;RVELYRSESFVCQKRDRDILVNVIIRKDVRKIRYVSSRRTKTDFPVIACGVAKAGEEWQVSVGARPMKAVLVTEKADGRNAAEIAEKLTEQVTFGSNMRGSSEYRKALAKVLIRRQIEALMEEC
;
A
#
# COMPACT_ATOMS: atom_id res chain seq x y z
N ARG A 1 1.67 11.74 15.93
CA ARG A 1 2.71 10.71 16.09
C ARG A 1 1.99 9.39 16.32
N VAL A 2 1.85 8.58 15.27
CA VAL A 2 1.29 7.23 15.38
C VAL A 2 2.42 6.32 15.90
N GLU A 3 2.76 6.45 17.16
CA GLU A 3 3.79 5.59 17.78
C GLU A 3 3.22 4.35 18.45
N LEU A 4 1.91 4.22 18.53
CA LEU A 4 1.29 3.23 19.42
C LEU A 4 0.84 1.95 18.74
N TYR A 5 0.68 1.92 17.41
CA TYR A 5 0.33 0.69 16.71
C TYR A 5 1.27 0.43 15.55
N ARG A 6 2.36 -0.23 15.84
CA ARG A 6 3.02 -1.01 14.82
C ARG A 6 2.07 -2.13 14.45
N SER A 7 1.72 -2.23 13.19
CA SER A 7 0.87 -3.30 12.65
C SER A 7 1.35 -4.71 13.00
N GLU A 8 2.58 -4.85 13.45
CA GLU A 8 3.19 -6.06 14.00
C GLU A 8 2.54 -6.52 15.29
N SER A 9 2.00 -5.59 16.07
CA SER A 9 1.38 -5.89 17.37
C SER A 9 -0.05 -6.39 17.24
N PHE A 10 -0.71 -6.10 16.13
CA PHE A 10 -2.15 -6.35 15.99
C PHE A 10 -2.49 -7.81 15.64
N VAL A 11 -1.62 -8.53 14.97
CA VAL A 11 -1.96 -9.83 14.39
C VAL A 11 -1.50 -11.02 15.22
N CYS A 12 -0.49 -10.89 16.07
CA CYS A 12 0.19 -12.06 16.66
C CYS A 12 0.47 -12.00 18.16
N GLN A 13 0.05 -11.00 18.88
CA GLN A 13 0.35 -10.95 20.32
C GLN A 13 -0.91 -11.13 21.18
N LYS A 14 -0.92 -12.18 21.96
CA LYS A 14 -1.79 -12.30 23.13
C LYS A 14 -1.39 -11.23 24.16
N ARG A 15 -1.73 -9.98 23.88
CA ARG A 15 -1.62 -8.89 24.84
C ARG A 15 -2.95 -8.70 25.54
N ASP A 16 -2.90 -8.10 26.71
CA ASP A 16 -4.08 -7.57 27.35
C ASP A 16 -4.86 -6.69 26.37
N ARG A 17 -6.17 -6.71 26.48
CA ARG A 17 -7.08 -6.06 25.54
C ARG A 17 -6.84 -4.56 25.51
N ASP A 18 -6.16 -4.09 24.49
CA ASP A 18 -6.00 -2.67 24.22
C ASP A 18 -7.23 -2.12 23.50
N ILE A 19 -7.61 -0.91 23.84
CA ILE A 19 -8.69 -0.17 23.19
C ILE A 19 -8.07 0.93 22.33
N LEU A 20 -8.35 0.92 21.03
CA LEU A 20 -7.98 2.01 20.15
C LEU A 20 -8.80 3.26 20.50
N VAL A 21 -8.15 4.26 21.07
CA VAL A 21 -8.82 5.49 21.51
C VAL A 21 -8.97 6.49 20.35
N ASN A 22 -7.93 6.71 19.57
CA ASN A 22 -7.97 7.62 18.44
C ASN A 22 -6.89 7.29 17.40
N VAL A 23 -7.07 7.79 16.19
CA VAL A 23 -6.10 7.79 15.10
C VAL A 23 -5.80 9.24 14.75
N ILE A 24 -4.52 9.63 14.82
CA ILE A 24 -4.09 10.99 14.48
C ILE A 24 -3.54 10.99 13.06
N ILE A 25 -4.20 11.74 12.17
CA ILE A 25 -3.78 11.91 10.78
C ILE A 25 -3.23 13.32 10.62
N ARG A 26 -1.98 13.42 10.17
CA ARG A 26 -1.39 14.72 9.82
C ARG A 26 -2.02 15.22 8.53
N LYS A 27 -2.47 16.48 8.55
CA LYS A 27 -2.89 17.18 7.34
C LYS A 27 -1.62 17.78 6.71
N ASP A 28 -1.14 17.18 5.66
CA ASP A 28 -0.05 17.71 4.85
C ASP A 28 -0.49 17.86 3.37
N VAL A 29 0.34 18.50 2.57
CA VAL A 29 0.05 18.81 1.17
C VAL A 29 0.37 17.65 0.21
N ARG A 30 0.55 16.43 0.70
CA ARG A 30 0.81 15.29 -0.16
C ARG A 30 -0.41 14.97 -1.02
N LYS A 31 -0.17 14.71 -2.29
CA LYS A 31 -1.18 14.10 -3.17
C LYS A 31 -1.18 12.59 -2.94
N ILE A 32 -2.33 12.05 -2.60
CA ILE A 32 -2.50 10.64 -2.25
C ILE A 32 -3.64 10.06 -3.07
N ARG A 33 -3.42 8.87 -3.63
CA ARG A 33 -4.46 8.06 -4.26
C ARG A 33 -4.51 6.69 -3.61
N TYR A 34 -5.71 6.13 -3.52
CA TYR A 34 -5.93 4.80 -2.98
C TYR A 34 -6.78 3.98 -3.95
N VAL A 35 -6.42 2.72 -4.09
CA VAL A 35 -7.17 1.75 -4.90
C VAL A 35 -7.17 0.39 -4.21
N SER A 36 -8.27 -0.31 -4.31
CA SER A 36 -8.36 -1.71 -3.91
C SER A 36 -9.05 -2.54 -4.98
N SER A 37 -8.57 -3.75 -5.20
CA SER A 37 -9.22 -4.73 -6.06
C SER A 37 -10.00 -5.71 -5.20
N ARG A 38 -11.29 -5.89 -5.52
CA ARG A 38 -12.24 -6.76 -4.80
C ARG A 38 -13.00 -7.60 -5.80
N ARG A 39 -13.46 -8.78 -5.41
CA ARG A 39 -14.34 -9.62 -6.24
C ARG A 39 -15.76 -9.06 -6.28
N THR A 40 -16.25 -8.61 -5.14
CA THR A 40 -17.56 -7.94 -5.00
C THR A 40 -17.39 -6.66 -4.19
N LYS A 41 -18.40 -5.78 -4.25
CA LYS A 41 -18.39 -4.47 -3.58
C LYS A 41 -18.18 -4.58 -2.06
N THR A 42 -18.69 -5.62 -1.45
CA THR A 42 -18.67 -5.83 0.02
C THR A 42 -17.60 -6.82 0.50
N ASP A 43 -16.85 -7.44 -0.42
CA ASP A 43 -15.84 -8.43 -0.06
C ASP A 43 -14.53 -7.75 0.44
N PHE A 44 -13.71 -8.53 1.13
CA PHE A 44 -12.36 -8.11 1.47
C PHE A 44 -11.51 -7.94 0.19
N PRO A 45 -10.60 -6.98 0.15
CA PRO A 45 -9.77 -6.78 -1.02
C PRO A 45 -8.83 -7.97 -1.27
N VAL A 46 -8.61 -8.27 -2.54
CA VAL A 46 -7.54 -9.18 -2.98
C VAL A 46 -6.19 -8.50 -2.79
N ILE A 47 -6.13 -7.21 -3.11
CA ILE A 47 -4.99 -6.32 -2.89
C ILE A 47 -5.49 -4.89 -2.66
N ALA A 48 -4.77 -4.10 -1.88
CA ALA A 48 -5.01 -2.68 -1.68
C ALA A 48 -3.70 -1.90 -1.77
N CYS A 49 -3.71 -0.80 -2.52
CA CYS A 49 -2.54 0.03 -2.72
C CYS A 49 -2.89 1.50 -2.45
N GLY A 50 -2.08 2.16 -1.62
CA GLY A 50 -2.09 3.60 -1.46
C GLY A 50 -0.80 4.17 -2.02
N VAL A 51 -0.89 5.18 -2.89
CA VAL A 51 0.25 5.81 -3.55
C VAL A 51 0.26 7.28 -3.21
N ALA A 52 1.39 7.79 -2.75
CA ALA A 52 1.61 9.19 -2.46
C ALA A 52 2.90 9.70 -3.12
N LYS A 53 2.89 10.95 -3.54
CA LYS A 53 4.09 11.67 -3.94
C LYS A 53 4.46 12.67 -2.85
N ALA A 54 5.64 12.52 -2.28
CA ALA A 54 6.19 13.38 -1.24
C ALA A 54 7.50 14.00 -1.75
N GLY A 55 7.42 15.18 -2.39
CA GLY A 55 8.59 15.79 -3.06
C GLY A 55 9.11 14.91 -4.19
N GLU A 56 10.36 14.51 -4.12
CA GLU A 56 11.05 13.66 -5.10
C GLU A 56 10.92 12.16 -4.79
N GLU A 57 10.06 11.77 -3.87
CA GLU A 57 9.92 10.39 -3.43
C GLU A 57 8.49 9.87 -3.65
N TRP A 58 8.38 8.68 -4.18
CA TRP A 58 7.16 7.91 -4.24
C TRP A 58 7.04 7.02 -3.00
N GLN A 59 5.93 7.12 -2.31
CA GLN A 59 5.60 6.32 -1.14
C GLN A 59 4.40 5.45 -1.47
N VAL A 60 4.55 4.14 -1.32
CA VAL A 60 3.49 3.18 -1.64
C VAL A 60 3.22 2.27 -0.45
N SER A 61 1.98 2.26 0.00
CA SER A 61 1.51 1.28 0.97
C SER A 61 0.80 0.14 0.27
N VAL A 62 1.15 -1.10 0.59
CA VAL A 62 0.52 -2.29 0.05
C VAL A 62 -0.10 -3.09 1.17
N GLY A 63 -1.41 -3.27 1.12
CA GLY A 63 -2.19 -4.05 2.07
C GLY A 63 -2.95 -5.19 1.42
N ALA A 64 -3.70 -5.96 2.21
CA ALA A 64 -4.42 -7.16 1.77
C ALA A 64 -3.52 -8.22 1.09
N ARG A 65 -2.26 -8.28 1.46
CA ARG A 65 -1.25 -9.19 0.90
C ARG A 65 -1.07 -10.49 1.70
N PRO A 66 -2.08 -11.03 2.39
CA PRO A 66 -2.16 -11.96 3.55
C PRO A 66 -1.05 -11.84 4.60
N MET A 67 -0.63 -10.64 4.85
CA MET A 67 0.30 -10.20 5.89
C MET A 67 -0.03 -8.74 6.23
N LYS A 68 0.61 -8.17 7.22
CA LYS A 68 0.44 -6.75 7.55
C LYS A 68 0.75 -5.85 6.36
N ALA A 69 0.10 -4.70 6.28
CA ALA A 69 0.42 -3.69 5.29
C ALA A 69 1.88 -3.23 5.42
N VAL A 70 2.52 -2.96 4.30
CA VAL A 70 3.90 -2.49 4.22
C VAL A 70 3.96 -1.15 3.49
N LEU A 71 4.84 -0.28 3.92
CA LEU A 71 5.20 0.95 3.22
C LEU A 71 6.55 0.75 2.54
N VAL A 72 6.61 1.01 1.25
CA VAL A 72 7.83 1.02 0.45
C VAL A 72 8.00 2.36 -0.22
N THR A 73 9.24 2.75 -0.47
CA THR A 73 9.57 4.06 -1.05
C THR A 73 10.56 3.91 -2.19
N GLU A 74 10.46 4.81 -3.18
CA GLU A 74 11.38 4.88 -4.31
C GLU A 74 11.50 6.33 -4.79
N LYS A 75 12.71 6.74 -5.20
CA LYS A 75 12.96 8.06 -5.76
C LYS A 75 12.36 8.18 -7.17
N ALA A 76 11.87 9.35 -7.48
CA ALA A 76 11.30 9.64 -8.80
C ALA A 76 12.36 9.58 -9.92
N ASP A 77 13.54 10.14 -9.72
CA ASP A 77 14.74 10.11 -10.58
C ASP A 77 14.46 10.20 -12.10
N GLY A 78 13.40 10.89 -12.51
CA GLY A 78 13.01 11.04 -13.92
C GLY A 78 12.55 9.74 -14.61
N ARG A 79 12.38 8.64 -13.88
CA ARG A 79 11.91 7.36 -14.41
C ARG A 79 10.43 7.39 -14.76
N ASN A 80 10.03 6.50 -15.67
CA ASN A 80 8.63 6.32 -16.01
C ASN A 80 7.87 5.56 -14.91
N ALA A 81 6.56 5.68 -14.92
CA ALA A 81 5.70 5.06 -13.90
C ALA A 81 5.82 3.52 -13.85
N ALA A 82 6.09 2.88 -14.98
CA ALA A 82 6.23 1.43 -15.05
C ALA A 82 7.50 0.94 -14.32
N GLU A 83 8.62 1.61 -14.51
CA GLU A 83 9.90 1.29 -13.84
C GLU A 83 9.81 1.53 -12.33
N ILE A 84 9.19 2.63 -11.92
CA ILE A 84 8.97 2.94 -10.50
C ILE A 84 8.07 1.87 -9.87
N ALA A 85 6.96 1.53 -10.51
CA ALA A 85 6.03 0.52 -10.02
C ALA A 85 6.67 -0.88 -9.91
N GLU A 86 7.55 -1.23 -10.86
CA GLU A 86 8.29 -2.50 -10.81
C GLU A 86 9.20 -2.56 -9.60
N LYS A 87 10.06 -1.56 -9.41
CA LYS A 87 10.96 -1.48 -8.27
C LYS A 87 10.25 -1.48 -6.93
N LEU A 88 9.16 -0.74 -6.80
CA LEU A 88 8.34 -0.72 -5.59
C LEU A 88 7.70 -2.09 -5.31
N THR A 89 7.23 -2.77 -6.36
CA THR A 89 6.61 -4.09 -6.22
C THR A 89 7.62 -5.18 -5.86
N GLU A 90 8.86 -5.08 -6.33
CA GLU A 90 9.94 -6.00 -5.98
C GLU A 90 10.34 -5.94 -4.50
N GLN A 91 10.15 -4.80 -3.84
CA GLN A 91 10.41 -4.63 -2.43
C GLN A 91 9.33 -5.27 -1.54
N VAL A 92 8.21 -5.73 -2.12
CA VAL A 92 7.05 -6.25 -1.39
C VAL A 92 6.95 -7.76 -1.52
N THR A 93 6.86 -8.44 -0.39
CA THR A 93 6.53 -9.88 -0.34
C THR A 93 5.02 -10.06 -0.32
N PHE A 94 4.51 -10.96 -1.16
CA PHE A 94 3.10 -11.28 -1.26
C PHE A 94 2.82 -12.70 -0.76
N GLY A 95 1.71 -12.86 -0.05
CA GLY A 95 1.21 -14.16 0.39
C GLY A 95 0.07 -14.66 -0.49
N SER A 96 -0.23 -15.95 -0.33
CA SER A 96 -1.35 -16.63 -1.00
C SER A 96 -2.44 -17.00 0.00
N ASN A 97 -3.68 -16.96 -0.44
CA ASN A 97 -4.83 -17.51 0.28
C ASN A 97 -5.96 -17.84 -0.70
N MET A 98 -7.14 -18.23 -0.19
CA MET A 98 -8.31 -18.56 -1.00
C MET A 98 -8.77 -17.45 -1.96
N ARG A 99 -8.37 -16.18 -1.73
CA ARG A 99 -8.75 -15.03 -2.56
C ARG A 99 -7.81 -14.81 -3.75
N GLY A 100 -6.60 -15.30 -3.69
CA GLY A 100 -5.63 -15.17 -4.79
C GLY A 100 -4.24 -15.64 -4.40
N SER A 101 -3.45 -16.02 -5.41
CA SER A 101 -2.06 -16.40 -5.25
C SER A 101 -1.14 -15.18 -5.06
N SER A 102 0.06 -15.43 -4.58
CA SER A 102 1.12 -14.41 -4.43
C SER A 102 1.49 -13.79 -5.78
N GLU A 103 1.60 -14.62 -6.83
CA GLU A 103 1.94 -14.18 -8.19
C GLU A 103 0.85 -13.25 -8.76
N TYR A 104 -0.42 -13.64 -8.60
CA TYR A 104 -1.55 -12.82 -9.03
C TYR A 104 -1.58 -11.48 -8.31
N ARG A 105 -1.38 -11.48 -6.99
CA ARG A 105 -1.32 -10.24 -6.20
C ARG A 105 -0.16 -9.35 -6.61
N LYS A 106 1.01 -9.92 -6.86
CA LYS A 106 2.19 -9.18 -7.32
C LYS A 106 1.92 -8.51 -8.66
N ALA A 107 1.39 -9.24 -9.63
CA ALA A 107 1.05 -8.71 -10.95
C ALA A 107 -0.01 -7.61 -10.87
N LEU A 108 -1.06 -7.83 -10.07
CA LEU A 108 -2.14 -6.87 -9.87
C LEU A 108 -1.64 -5.60 -9.16
N ALA A 109 -0.84 -5.73 -8.11
CA ALA A 109 -0.24 -4.59 -7.40
C ALA A 109 0.61 -3.73 -8.35
N LYS A 110 1.46 -4.34 -9.18
CA LYS A 110 2.28 -3.63 -10.18
C LYS A 110 1.42 -2.77 -11.10
N VAL A 111 0.33 -3.32 -11.62
CA VAL A 111 -0.58 -2.60 -12.52
C VAL A 111 -1.30 -1.47 -11.78
N LEU A 112 -1.81 -1.73 -10.58
CA LEU A 112 -2.53 -0.73 -9.79
C LEU A 112 -1.62 0.43 -9.37
N ILE A 113 -0.42 0.14 -8.88
CA ILE A 113 0.57 1.14 -8.49
C ILE A 113 0.95 2.01 -9.70
N ARG A 114 1.27 1.38 -10.85
CA ARG A 114 1.60 2.11 -12.07
C ARG A 114 0.50 3.10 -12.45
N ARG A 115 -0.77 2.65 -12.52
CA ARG A 115 -1.90 3.53 -12.87
C ARG A 115 -2.08 4.69 -11.90
N GLN A 116 -1.84 4.47 -10.60
CA GLN A 116 -1.93 5.55 -9.61
C GLN A 116 -0.77 6.55 -9.75
N ILE A 117 0.44 6.09 -10.07
CA ILE A 117 1.59 6.96 -10.35
C ILE A 117 1.32 7.79 -11.60
N GLU A 118 0.87 7.17 -12.70
CA GLU A 118 0.50 7.86 -13.95
C GLU A 118 -0.51 8.98 -13.68
N ALA A 119 -1.60 8.65 -12.99
CA ALA A 119 -2.63 9.63 -12.63
C ALA A 119 -2.11 10.77 -11.74
N LEU A 120 -1.21 10.50 -10.80
CA LEU A 120 -0.59 11.54 -9.97
C LEU A 120 0.43 12.39 -10.73
N MET A 121 1.09 11.83 -11.75
CA MET A 121 1.96 12.57 -12.65
C MET A 121 1.16 13.54 -13.54
N GLU A 122 -0.01 13.14 -14.03
CA GLU A 122 -0.90 13.98 -14.83
C GLU A 122 -1.52 15.13 -14.01
N GLU A 123 -1.71 14.93 -12.72
CA GLU A 123 -2.22 15.97 -11.81
C GLU A 123 -1.15 17.00 -11.38
N CYS A 124 0.07 16.75 -11.71
CA CYS A 124 1.20 17.65 -11.48
C CYS A 124 1.49 18.50 -12.71
#